data_462ee74039757380393e11e226de2186
#
_entry.id   462ee74039757380393e11e226de2186
#
_cell.length_a   1.000
_cell.length_b   1.000
_cell.length_c   1.000
_cell.angle_alpha   90.00
_cell.angle_beta   90.00
_cell.angle_gamma   90.00
#
_symmetry.space_group_name_H-M   'P 1'
#
loop_
_entity.id
_entity.type
_entity.pdbx_description
1 polymer ?
#
loop_
_entity_poly.entity_id
_entity_poly.type
_entity_poly.pdbx_seq_one_letter_code
_entity_poly.pdbx_strand_id
1 'polypeptide(L)'
;MLQSSELKPVKHEKDSVVVYWMRNKDLRLTDNRALAHASGVAKTHSLPLIVLYVFSPSDYAAHDRSPRRIDFQVRQLRYLSAELAKLDIPLYTIEWSERKSIPSKLLEKLEEWNASALIGNLEYEIDELRRDTEIVQKTNKARKGGEGWKGETTFLADFCVVPPGEVLTKQDKPYSVFSPWYRNWSAKVSANPLDYIDDAGGVEANDKSARNHPVLKPMFEHKVPEKIKGWSLDAEDQKNMEHLWPVGEGVCEEVMRRFLKTKVRKQAFFEPPLHPGAQDAKDPKKDSKIGEYATGRNNVSLDGTSHISPYLAAGFISPRHVLRLTAELSNNKLPTDKSTGNGLATWISEVAWRDFYQHVLCAWPRVSMGRPFNLKYENVVWEHNDEHFQAWKDGRTGFPIVDAAMRALKAQGYMHNRCRMIVAMLFTKQLMLDWHLGERYFMEQLLDGDLGANNGGWQWSASTGCDPQPYFRIFNMTSQSEKSDPDGDYIRYWVPELKSLKGKAIHEPSASMSEKEILKLGYVMPIVDHATTRKRALARYKE
;
A
#
# COMPACT_ATOMS: atom_id res chain seq x y z
N MET A 1 19.51 5.44 -7.89
CA MET A 1 19.40 6.56 -8.84
C MET A 1 19.65 6.01 -10.24
N LEU A 2 18.67 6.04 -11.14
CA LEU A 2 18.89 5.77 -12.56
C LEU A 2 19.22 7.13 -13.21
N GLN A 3 20.49 7.44 -13.32
CA GLN A 3 20.98 8.68 -13.96
C GLN A 3 21.96 8.34 -15.08
N SER A 4 21.94 9.18 -16.11
CA SER A 4 22.92 9.17 -17.19
C SER A 4 24.16 9.99 -16.81
N SER A 5 25.01 9.47 -15.91
CA SER A 5 26.17 10.19 -15.35
C SER A 5 27.33 10.50 -16.32
N GLU A 6 27.30 9.98 -17.55
CA GLU A 6 28.40 10.13 -18.54
C GLU A 6 28.06 11.09 -19.70
N LEU A 7 26.88 11.70 -19.71
CA LEU A 7 26.45 12.56 -20.82
C LEU A 7 26.68 14.03 -20.50
N LYS A 8 26.98 14.84 -21.53
CA LYS A 8 27.10 16.30 -21.38
C LYS A 8 25.79 16.86 -20.75
N PRO A 9 25.89 17.88 -19.88
CA PRO A 9 24.70 18.55 -19.35
C PRO A 9 23.73 18.98 -20.46
N VAL A 10 22.44 18.88 -20.18
CA VAL A 10 21.41 19.37 -21.10
C VAL A 10 21.41 20.90 -21.09
N LYS A 11 21.29 21.52 -22.27
CA LYS A 11 21.01 22.96 -22.35
C LYS A 11 19.54 23.18 -22.03
N HIS A 12 19.28 24.00 -21.04
CA HIS A 12 17.93 24.46 -20.73
C HIS A 12 17.64 25.73 -21.54
N GLU A 13 16.80 25.61 -22.55
CA GLU A 13 16.38 26.74 -23.37
C GLU A 13 15.30 27.56 -22.64
N LYS A 14 15.21 28.85 -22.92
CA LYS A 14 14.33 29.78 -22.19
C LYS A 14 12.84 29.37 -22.25
N ASP A 15 12.40 28.76 -23.35
CA ASP A 15 11.01 28.33 -23.57
C ASP A 15 10.81 26.83 -23.28
N SER A 16 11.75 26.20 -22.59
CA SER A 16 11.62 24.80 -22.17
C SER A 16 10.80 24.68 -20.89
N VAL A 17 10.35 23.45 -20.60
CA VAL A 17 9.61 23.12 -19.38
C VAL A 17 10.30 21.99 -18.63
N VAL A 18 10.04 21.89 -17.32
CA VAL A 18 10.41 20.75 -16.48
C VAL A 18 9.16 19.93 -16.22
N VAL A 19 9.23 18.62 -16.40
CA VAL A 19 8.10 17.71 -16.18
C VAL A 19 8.39 16.81 -15.01
N TYR A 20 7.55 16.89 -13.97
CA TYR A 20 7.48 15.91 -12.92
C TYR A 20 6.39 14.89 -13.28
N TRP A 21 6.78 13.63 -13.44
CA TRP A 21 5.85 12.54 -13.69
C TRP A 21 5.40 11.90 -12.39
N MET A 22 4.26 12.34 -11.87
CA MET A 22 3.61 11.79 -10.68
C MET A 22 3.12 10.36 -10.94
N ARG A 23 3.31 9.48 -9.97
CA ARG A 23 3.03 8.05 -10.05
C ARG A 23 1.85 7.62 -9.16
N ASN A 24 1.48 6.35 -9.25
CA ASN A 24 0.41 5.74 -8.44
C ASN A 24 0.72 5.65 -6.93
N LYS A 25 1.98 5.90 -6.53
CA LYS A 25 2.48 5.70 -5.16
C LYS A 25 3.10 6.96 -4.55
N ASP A 26 2.91 8.12 -5.18
CA ASP A 26 3.48 9.38 -4.72
C ASP A 26 2.53 10.58 -4.86
N LEU A 27 1.23 10.34 -4.65
CA LEU A 27 0.17 11.33 -4.83
C LEU A 27 0.14 12.36 -3.70
N ARG A 28 1.23 13.16 -3.59
CA ARG A 28 1.42 14.21 -2.58
C ARG A 28 2.35 15.30 -3.07
N LEU A 29 2.25 16.47 -2.44
CA LEU A 29 3.14 17.62 -2.68
C LEU A 29 4.22 17.74 -1.60
N THR A 30 3.91 17.34 -0.36
CA THR A 30 4.81 17.42 0.79
C THR A 30 5.72 16.21 0.85
N ASP A 31 6.99 16.42 1.18
CA ASP A 31 8.00 15.35 1.34
C ASP A 31 8.05 14.37 0.15
N ASN A 32 8.09 14.92 -1.07
CA ASN A 32 8.18 14.15 -2.31
C ASN A 32 9.51 14.47 -3.00
N ARG A 33 10.47 13.54 -2.93
CA ARG A 33 11.84 13.74 -3.37
C ARG A 33 11.95 14.14 -4.84
N ALA A 34 11.24 13.47 -5.73
CA ALA A 34 11.31 13.76 -7.15
C ALA A 34 10.61 15.08 -7.49
N LEU A 35 9.49 15.39 -6.85
CA LEU A 35 8.79 16.65 -7.05
C LEU A 35 9.60 17.85 -6.52
N ALA A 36 10.20 17.73 -5.33
CA ALA A 36 11.09 18.76 -4.78
C ALA A 36 12.33 18.96 -5.68
N HIS A 37 12.91 17.87 -6.19
CA HIS A 37 14.02 17.97 -7.15
C HIS A 37 13.58 18.63 -8.46
N ALA A 38 12.42 18.27 -9.01
CA ALA A 38 11.89 18.90 -10.23
C ALA A 38 11.65 20.41 -10.03
N SER A 39 11.09 20.79 -8.87
CA SER A 39 10.90 22.18 -8.49
C SER A 39 12.24 22.94 -8.40
N GLY A 40 13.26 22.32 -7.80
CA GLY A 40 14.61 22.88 -7.71
C GLY A 40 15.27 23.08 -9.09
N VAL A 41 15.14 22.10 -10.00
CA VAL A 41 15.64 22.23 -11.39
C VAL A 41 14.89 23.36 -12.12
N ALA A 42 13.57 23.41 -12.02
CA ALA A 42 12.75 24.44 -12.64
C ALA A 42 13.17 25.84 -12.13
N LYS A 43 13.35 26.01 -10.84
CA LYS A 43 13.79 27.27 -10.22
C LYS A 43 15.19 27.70 -10.68
N THR A 44 16.14 26.76 -10.62
CA THR A 44 17.54 27.04 -10.99
C THR A 44 17.67 27.55 -12.41
N HIS A 45 16.84 27.04 -13.31
CA HIS A 45 16.89 27.41 -14.73
C HIS A 45 15.80 28.43 -15.15
N SER A 46 15.03 28.94 -14.20
CA SER A 46 13.89 29.85 -14.46
C SER A 46 12.89 29.28 -15.47
N LEU A 47 12.60 27.99 -15.37
CA LEU A 47 11.68 27.25 -16.24
C LEU A 47 10.39 26.93 -15.48
N PRO A 48 9.23 26.84 -16.18
CA PRO A 48 8.01 26.39 -15.53
C PRO A 48 8.00 24.88 -15.32
N LEU A 49 7.43 24.47 -14.18
CA LEU A 49 7.17 23.08 -13.80
C LEU A 49 5.78 22.66 -14.25
N ILE A 50 5.66 21.45 -14.81
CA ILE A 50 4.42 20.74 -15.11
C ILE A 50 4.38 19.47 -14.26
N VAL A 51 3.23 19.16 -13.67
CA VAL A 51 2.95 17.86 -13.07
C VAL A 51 2.12 17.04 -14.07
N LEU A 52 2.66 15.91 -14.50
CA LEU A 52 2.00 14.95 -15.39
C LEU A 52 1.54 13.73 -14.62
N TYR A 53 0.31 13.27 -14.87
CA TYR A 53 -0.17 11.96 -14.41
C TYR A 53 -0.72 11.15 -15.58
N VAL A 54 -0.37 9.87 -15.66
CA VAL A 54 -0.81 8.97 -16.74
C VAL A 54 -1.77 7.92 -16.18
N PHE A 55 -3.02 7.94 -16.65
CA PHE A 55 -3.96 6.85 -16.44
C PHE A 55 -3.71 5.74 -17.45
N SER A 56 -3.65 4.48 -16.98
CA SER A 56 -3.47 3.31 -17.85
C SER A 56 -4.48 2.21 -17.47
N PRO A 57 -5.72 2.24 -17.99
CA PRO A 57 -6.75 1.27 -17.64
C PRO A 57 -6.38 -0.18 -17.93
N SER A 58 -5.62 -0.45 -19.00
CA SER A 58 -5.14 -1.82 -19.29
C SER A 58 -4.11 -2.31 -18.26
N ASP A 59 -3.32 -1.39 -17.70
CA ASP A 59 -2.37 -1.70 -16.63
C ASP A 59 -3.11 -1.98 -15.31
N TYR A 60 -4.19 -1.25 -15.05
CA TYR A 60 -5.05 -1.53 -13.89
C TYR A 60 -5.66 -2.92 -13.96
N ALA A 61 -6.17 -3.32 -15.14
CA ALA A 61 -6.71 -4.65 -15.37
C ALA A 61 -5.64 -5.76 -15.24
N ALA A 62 -4.44 -5.52 -15.81
CA ALA A 62 -3.34 -6.48 -15.76
C ALA A 62 -2.81 -6.74 -14.34
N HIS A 63 -3.00 -5.78 -13.43
CA HIS A 63 -2.54 -5.86 -12.04
C HIS A 63 -3.68 -5.98 -11.02
N ASP A 64 -4.86 -6.39 -11.46
CA ASP A 64 -6.03 -6.64 -10.60
C ASP A 64 -6.35 -5.44 -9.67
N ARG A 65 -6.21 -4.20 -10.16
CA ARG A 65 -6.40 -3.00 -9.34
C ARG A 65 -7.86 -2.85 -8.92
N SER A 66 -8.09 -2.48 -7.66
CA SER A 66 -9.42 -2.21 -7.15
C SER A 66 -10.02 -0.94 -7.78
N PRO A 67 -11.28 -0.96 -8.27
CA PRO A 67 -11.98 0.26 -8.67
C PRO A 67 -12.06 1.29 -7.54
N ARG A 68 -12.20 0.86 -6.29
CA ARG A 68 -12.19 1.73 -5.10
C ARG A 68 -10.86 2.44 -4.93
N ARG A 69 -9.74 1.76 -5.20
CA ARG A 69 -8.41 2.37 -5.18
C ARG A 69 -8.27 3.42 -6.29
N ILE A 70 -8.77 3.16 -7.49
CA ILE A 70 -8.72 4.12 -8.59
C ILE A 70 -9.57 5.35 -8.25
N ASP A 71 -10.78 5.19 -7.71
CA ASP A 71 -11.61 6.30 -7.23
C ASP A 71 -10.87 7.13 -6.16
N PHE A 72 -10.26 6.47 -5.17
CA PHE A 72 -9.50 7.13 -4.11
C PHE A 72 -8.34 7.97 -4.67
N GLN A 73 -7.62 7.45 -5.66
CA GLN A 73 -6.53 8.17 -6.35
C GLN A 73 -7.06 9.33 -7.19
N VAL A 74 -8.16 9.16 -7.91
CA VAL A 74 -8.79 10.24 -8.71
C VAL A 74 -9.25 11.38 -7.82
N ARG A 75 -9.88 11.10 -6.68
CA ARG A 75 -10.26 12.11 -5.69
C ARG A 75 -9.05 12.88 -5.16
N GLN A 76 -7.95 12.19 -4.87
CA GLN A 76 -6.70 12.83 -4.45
C GLN A 76 -6.09 13.69 -5.57
N LEU A 77 -6.06 13.22 -6.81
CA LEU A 77 -5.55 14.01 -7.94
C LEU A 77 -6.34 15.30 -8.14
N ARG A 78 -7.66 15.27 -7.95
CA ARG A 78 -8.51 16.48 -8.01
C ARG A 78 -8.14 17.45 -6.88
N TYR A 79 -7.93 16.95 -5.67
CA TYR A 79 -7.43 17.76 -4.55
C TYR A 79 -6.06 18.36 -4.88
N LEU A 80 -5.10 17.57 -5.36
CA LEU A 80 -3.76 18.05 -5.71
C LEU A 80 -3.77 19.05 -6.87
N SER A 81 -4.66 18.88 -7.84
CA SER A 81 -4.83 19.83 -8.96
C SER A 81 -5.23 21.21 -8.43
N ALA A 82 -6.13 21.27 -7.44
CA ALA A 82 -6.53 22.52 -6.82
C ALA A 82 -5.39 23.17 -5.99
N GLU A 83 -4.60 22.37 -5.28
CA GLU A 83 -3.46 22.87 -4.51
C GLU A 83 -2.32 23.37 -5.43
N LEU A 84 -1.98 22.63 -6.49
CA LEU A 84 -0.98 23.01 -7.47
C LEU A 84 -1.37 24.29 -8.26
N ALA A 85 -2.65 24.46 -8.54
CA ALA A 85 -3.16 25.66 -9.22
C ALA A 85 -2.91 26.95 -8.40
N LYS A 86 -2.85 26.87 -7.07
CA LYS A 86 -2.48 28.00 -6.18
C LYS A 86 -1.00 28.38 -6.34
N LEU A 87 -0.18 27.45 -6.84
CA LEU A 87 1.26 27.64 -7.10
C LEU A 87 1.55 27.94 -8.58
N ASP A 88 0.54 28.23 -9.38
CA ASP A 88 0.68 28.40 -10.83
C ASP A 88 1.34 27.20 -11.54
N ILE A 89 1.12 25.99 -11.01
CA ILE A 89 1.61 24.72 -11.57
C ILE A 89 0.41 23.93 -12.10
N PRO A 90 0.36 23.59 -13.40
CA PRO A 90 -0.70 22.75 -13.92
C PRO A 90 -0.46 21.28 -13.59
N LEU A 91 -1.53 20.56 -13.16
CA LEU A 91 -1.58 19.11 -13.16
C LEU A 91 -2.30 18.66 -14.42
N TYR A 92 -1.56 18.03 -15.32
CA TYR A 92 -2.07 17.54 -16.59
C TYR A 92 -2.22 16.03 -16.55
N THR A 93 -3.40 15.51 -16.92
CA THR A 93 -3.67 14.08 -16.93
C THR A 93 -3.88 13.57 -18.34
N ILE A 94 -3.30 12.40 -18.66
CA ILE A 94 -3.45 11.72 -19.95
C ILE A 94 -3.90 10.28 -19.69
N GLU A 95 -4.76 9.75 -20.55
CA GLU A 95 -5.10 8.33 -20.58
C GLU A 95 -4.40 7.64 -21.75
N TRP A 96 -3.56 6.66 -21.45
CA TRP A 96 -2.94 5.76 -22.42
C TRP A 96 -3.29 4.32 -22.08
N SER A 97 -4.17 3.72 -22.87
CA SER A 97 -4.66 2.37 -22.63
C SER A 97 -3.60 1.30 -22.79
N GLU A 98 -2.64 1.46 -23.68
CA GLU A 98 -1.61 0.47 -23.95
C GLU A 98 -0.34 0.74 -23.15
N ARG A 99 -0.10 -0.08 -22.13
CA ARG A 99 1.04 0.04 -21.20
C ARG A 99 2.41 0.04 -21.91
N LYS A 100 2.61 -0.85 -22.88
CA LYS A 100 3.88 -0.97 -23.61
C LYS A 100 4.20 0.26 -24.46
N SER A 101 3.21 1.06 -24.83
CA SER A 101 3.40 2.29 -25.59
C SER A 101 3.76 3.51 -24.73
N ILE A 102 3.60 3.43 -23.40
CA ILE A 102 3.85 4.55 -22.47
C ILE A 102 5.25 5.16 -22.66
N PRO A 103 6.37 4.38 -22.71
CA PRO A 103 7.70 4.97 -22.88
C PRO A 103 7.81 5.83 -24.15
N SER A 104 7.36 5.33 -25.29
CA SER A 104 7.46 6.05 -26.56
C SER A 104 6.56 7.28 -26.58
N LYS A 105 5.28 7.13 -26.21
CA LYS A 105 4.31 8.24 -26.15
C LYS A 105 4.73 9.34 -25.17
N LEU A 106 5.35 8.95 -24.03
CA LEU A 106 5.86 9.92 -23.07
C LEU A 106 7.01 10.73 -23.68
N LEU A 107 7.98 10.07 -24.32
CA LEU A 107 9.11 10.75 -24.96
C LEU A 107 8.66 11.67 -26.11
N GLU A 108 7.69 11.23 -26.95
CA GLU A 108 7.07 12.07 -27.98
C GLU A 108 6.39 13.31 -27.36
N LYS A 109 5.66 13.13 -26.25
CA LYS A 109 5.01 14.23 -25.56
C LYS A 109 5.99 15.21 -24.92
N LEU A 110 7.12 14.72 -24.38
CA LEU A 110 8.19 15.57 -23.85
C LEU A 110 8.86 16.40 -24.96
N GLU A 111 9.02 15.83 -26.14
CA GLU A 111 9.55 16.54 -27.31
C GLU A 111 8.56 17.62 -27.79
N GLU A 112 7.26 17.28 -27.90
CA GLU A 112 6.18 18.24 -28.23
C GLU A 112 6.14 19.43 -27.26
N TRP A 113 6.36 19.18 -25.98
CA TRP A 113 6.36 20.23 -24.96
C TRP A 113 7.69 20.99 -24.82
N ASN A 114 8.67 20.69 -25.63
CA ASN A 114 10.04 21.20 -25.48
C ASN A 114 10.57 21.00 -24.05
N ALA A 115 10.27 19.84 -23.46
CA ALA A 115 10.69 19.55 -22.09
C ALA A 115 12.22 19.36 -22.02
N SER A 116 12.88 20.04 -21.09
CA SER A 116 14.32 19.88 -20.84
C SER A 116 14.64 18.77 -19.85
N ALA A 117 13.69 18.43 -18.97
CA ALA A 117 13.87 17.39 -17.97
C ALA A 117 12.57 16.61 -17.69
N LEU A 118 12.70 15.31 -17.48
CA LEU A 118 11.70 14.39 -16.93
C LEU A 118 12.19 13.87 -15.59
N ILE A 119 11.43 14.10 -14.55
CA ILE A 119 11.78 13.69 -13.19
C ILE A 119 10.62 12.90 -12.59
N GLY A 120 10.89 11.79 -11.90
CA GLY A 120 9.88 10.97 -11.26
C GLY A 120 10.45 10.12 -10.12
N ASN A 121 9.56 9.51 -9.33
CA ASN A 121 9.95 8.55 -8.32
C ASN A 121 9.98 7.13 -8.88
N LEU A 122 10.89 6.28 -8.39
CA LEU A 122 10.98 4.87 -8.75
C LEU A 122 9.82 4.08 -8.12
N GLU A 123 9.26 3.18 -8.91
CA GLU A 123 8.42 2.08 -8.44
C GLU A 123 9.22 0.77 -8.60
N TYR A 124 9.08 -0.17 -7.65
CA TYR A 124 10.02 -1.31 -7.55
C TYR A 124 9.48 -2.62 -8.14
N GLU A 125 8.26 -2.62 -8.64
CA GLU A 125 7.71 -3.74 -9.39
C GLU A 125 8.44 -3.88 -10.73
N ILE A 126 8.60 -5.12 -11.18
CA ILE A 126 9.45 -5.43 -12.35
C ILE A 126 9.02 -4.71 -13.64
N ASP A 127 7.71 -4.55 -13.82
CA ASP A 127 7.18 -3.94 -15.03
C ASP A 127 7.38 -2.43 -15.05
N GLU A 128 7.26 -1.78 -13.90
CA GLU A 128 7.54 -0.37 -13.70
C GLU A 128 9.04 -0.09 -13.86
N LEU A 129 9.89 -0.93 -13.30
CA LEU A 129 11.36 -0.81 -13.47
C LEU A 129 11.80 -0.99 -14.94
N ARG A 130 11.17 -1.93 -15.67
CA ARG A 130 11.42 -2.11 -17.11
C ARG A 130 11.02 -0.90 -17.92
N ARG A 131 9.83 -0.34 -17.64
CA ARG A 131 9.31 0.86 -18.28
C ARG A 131 10.27 2.06 -18.06
N ASP A 132 10.67 2.29 -16.82
CA ASP A 132 11.56 3.39 -16.46
C ASP A 132 12.96 3.20 -17.06
N THR A 133 13.47 1.97 -17.07
CA THR A 133 14.74 1.61 -17.73
C THR A 133 14.68 1.87 -19.24
N GLU A 134 13.58 1.51 -19.90
CA GLU A 134 13.39 1.76 -21.35
C GLU A 134 13.42 3.25 -21.67
N ILE A 135 12.75 4.08 -20.85
CA ILE A 135 12.76 5.54 -21.01
C ILE A 135 14.20 6.08 -20.93
N VAL A 136 14.94 5.69 -19.90
CA VAL A 136 16.34 6.12 -19.72
C VAL A 136 17.22 5.66 -20.88
N GLN A 137 17.07 4.42 -21.36
CA GLN A 137 17.84 3.90 -22.48
C GLN A 137 17.55 4.64 -23.79
N LYS A 138 16.27 4.89 -24.11
CA LYS A 138 15.88 5.65 -25.30
C LYS A 138 16.39 7.09 -25.25
N THR A 139 16.24 7.78 -24.12
CA THR A 139 16.78 9.13 -23.91
C THR A 139 18.30 9.16 -24.08
N ASN A 140 19.03 8.21 -23.47
CA ASN A 140 20.48 8.15 -23.58
C ASN A 140 20.93 7.91 -25.04
N LYS A 141 20.20 7.07 -25.78
CA LYS A 141 20.49 6.84 -27.21
C LYS A 141 20.28 8.13 -28.04
N ALA A 142 19.19 8.86 -27.80
CA ALA A 142 18.92 10.13 -28.48
C ALA A 142 20.01 11.18 -28.17
N ARG A 143 20.42 11.31 -26.92
CA ARG A 143 21.51 12.22 -26.49
C ARG A 143 22.88 11.89 -27.05
N LYS A 144 23.15 10.63 -27.42
CA LYS A 144 24.39 10.19 -28.09
C LYS A 144 24.35 10.39 -29.61
N GLY A 145 23.40 11.10 -30.15
CA GLY A 145 23.28 11.42 -31.57
C GLY A 145 22.18 10.68 -32.31
N GLY A 146 21.32 9.90 -31.60
CA GLY A 146 20.12 9.30 -32.14
C GLY A 146 18.97 10.29 -32.30
N GLU A 147 17.85 9.77 -32.83
CA GLU A 147 16.57 10.50 -32.94
C GLU A 147 15.79 10.46 -31.62
N GLY A 148 14.88 11.44 -31.42
CA GLY A 148 13.96 11.56 -30.29
C GLY A 148 14.40 12.57 -29.25
N TRP A 149 13.66 12.62 -28.15
CA TRP A 149 13.83 13.59 -27.08
C TRP A 149 15.20 13.48 -26.38
N LYS A 150 15.87 14.62 -26.22
CA LYS A 150 17.26 14.71 -25.73
C LYS A 150 17.40 15.38 -24.36
N GLY A 151 16.33 15.53 -23.61
CA GLY A 151 16.34 16.10 -22.27
C GLY A 151 16.99 15.21 -21.22
N GLU A 152 16.94 15.64 -19.98
CA GLU A 152 17.46 14.88 -18.83
C GLU A 152 16.37 14.00 -18.21
N THR A 153 16.72 12.75 -17.90
CA THR A 153 15.81 11.83 -17.19
C THR A 153 16.39 11.46 -15.84
N THR A 154 15.61 11.68 -14.78
CA THR A 154 16.03 11.37 -13.39
C THR A 154 14.88 10.67 -12.66
N PHE A 155 15.16 9.48 -12.12
CA PHE A 155 14.24 8.77 -11.23
C PHE A 155 14.87 8.57 -9.85
N LEU A 156 14.15 8.96 -8.80
CA LEU A 156 14.61 8.98 -7.41
C LEU A 156 13.90 7.92 -6.57
N ALA A 157 14.62 7.39 -5.60
CA ALA A 157 14.05 6.50 -4.59
C ALA A 157 13.27 7.32 -3.55
N ASP A 158 11.97 7.05 -3.40
CA ASP A 158 11.08 7.80 -2.52
C ASP A 158 10.11 6.93 -1.71
N PHE A 159 9.73 5.77 -2.25
CA PHE A 159 8.66 4.93 -1.70
C PHE A 159 9.04 4.21 -0.40
N CYS A 160 10.33 4.00 -0.13
CA CYS A 160 10.86 3.38 1.10
C CYS A 160 11.55 4.42 1.98
N VAL A 161 11.67 4.13 3.27
CA VAL A 161 12.52 4.89 4.19
C VAL A 161 13.98 4.68 3.79
N VAL A 162 14.41 3.42 3.71
CA VAL A 162 15.74 3.06 3.21
C VAL A 162 15.57 2.45 1.81
N PRO A 163 16.21 3.02 0.78
CA PRO A 163 16.12 2.49 -0.58
C PRO A 163 16.55 1.02 -0.70
N PRO A 164 15.88 0.22 -1.55
CA PRO A 164 16.35 -1.12 -1.89
C PRO A 164 17.79 -1.11 -2.39
N GLY A 165 18.58 -2.11 -1.96
CA GLY A 165 20.00 -2.20 -2.27
C GLY A 165 20.92 -1.57 -1.22
N GLU A 166 20.40 -0.80 -0.27
CA GLU A 166 21.21 -0.19 0.79
C GLU A 166 21.33 -1.03 2.07
N VAL A 167 20.41 -1.98 2.30
CA VAL A 167 20.47 -2.92 3.43
C VAL A 167 20.88 -4.29 2.93
N LEU A 168 22.16 -4.57 2.98
CA LEU A 168 22.77 -5.81 2.50
C LEU A 168 23.47 -6.57 3.63
N THR A 169 23.69 -7.86 3.43
CA THR A 169 24.52 -8.70 4.31
C THR A 169 25.99 -8.26 4.22
N LYS A 170 26.84 -8.80 5.09
CA LYS A 170 28.30 -8.58 5.03
C LYS A 170 28.95 -9.10 3.71
N GLN A 171 28.24 -9.89 2.93
CA GLN A 171 28.66 -10.42 1.62
C GLN A 171 27.95 -9.69 0.47
N ASP A 172 27.43 -8.49 0.70
CA ASP A 172 26.70 -7.66 -0.29
C ASP A 172 25.51 -8.36 -0.95
N LYS A 173 24.83 -9.27 -0.20
CA LYS A 173 23.64 -9.99 -0.66
C LYS A 173 22.38 -9.44 0.01
N PRO A 174 21.23 -9.45 -0.69
CA PRO A 174 19.94 -9.11 -0.07
C PRO A 174 19.59 -10.09 1.05
N TYR A 175 18.89 -9.57 2.07
CA TYR A 175 18.35 -10.39 3.14
C TYR A 175 17.08 -11.11 2.73
N SER A 176 16.95 -12.37 3.14
CA SER A 176 15.73 -13.19 3.01
C SER A 176 14.97 -13.39 4.33
N VAL A 177 15.44 -12.81 5.43
CA VAL A 177 14.84 -12.91 6.75
C VAL A 177 14.72 -11.53 7.37
N PHE A 178 13.53 -11.19 7.89
CA PHE A 178 13.22 -9.86 8.40
C PHE A 178 14.08 -9.45 9.60
N SER A 179 14.22 -10.30 10.60
CA SER A 179 14.87 -9.91 11.87
C SER A 179 16.32 -9.42 11.69
N PRO A 180 17.22 -10.10 10.95
CA PRO A 180 18.55 -9.58 10.69
C PRO A 180 18.54 -8.36 9.77
N TRP A 181 17.62 -8.29 8.79
CA TRP A 181 17.43 -7.14 7.95
C TRP A 181 17.00 -5.92 8.77
N TYR A 182 15.98 -6.06 9.63
CA TYR A 182 15.46 -5.00 10.48
C TYR A 182 16.53 -4.43 11.41
N ARG A 183 17.40 -5.29 11.96
CA ARG A 183 18.52 -4.86 12.81
C ARG A 183 19.46 -3.92 12.04
N ASN A 184 19.81 -4.25 10.80
CA ASN A 184 20.67 -3.41 9.95
C ASN A 184 19.95 -2.15 9.46
N TRP A 185 18.68 -2.27 9.07
CA TRP A 185 17.84 -1.14 8.73
C TRP A 185 17.75 -0.13 9.88
N SER A 186 17.46 -0.62 11.09
CA SER A 186 17.37 0.20 12.31
C SER A 186 18.69 0.89 12.65
N ALA A 187 19.81 0.16 12.57
CA ALA A 187 21.14 0.71 12.82
C ALA A 187 21.47 1.83 11.82
N LYS A 188 21.15 1.62 10.54
CA LYS A 188 21.39 2.59 9.46
C LYS A 188 20.58 3.87 9.67
N VAL A 189 19.28 3.75 9.91
CA VAL A 189 18.39 4.91 10.14
C VAL A 189 18.76 5.64 11.44
N SER A 190 19.17 4.92 12.51
CA SER A 190 19.56 5.54 13.77
C SER A 190 20.92 6.23 13.71
N ALA A 191 21.86 5.73 12.88
CA ALA A 191 23.17 6.33 12.72
C ALA A 191 23.12 7.65 11.93
N ASN A 192 22.27 7.71 10.90
CA ASN A 192 22.15 8.86 10.02
C ASN A 192 20.66 9.20 9.76
N PRO A 193 19.93 9.69 10.77
CA PRO A 193 18.49 9.95 10.62
C PRO A 193 18.17 10.93 9.49
N LEU A 194 18.98 11.99 9.32
CA LEU A 194 18.79 13.02 8.30
C LEU A 194 18.87 12.48 6.87
N ASP A 195 19.67 11.42 6.62
CA ASP A 195 19.75 10.82 5.29
C ASP A 195 18.47 10.07 4.91
N TYR A 196 17.74 9.56 5.91
CA TYR A 196 16.62 8.62 5.70
C TYR A 196 15.24 9.17 6.03
N ILE A 197 15.13 10.05 7.02
CA ILE A 197 13.82 10.57 7.47
C ILE A 197 13.68 12.08 7.35
N ASP A 198 14.69 12.78 6.82
CA ASP A 198 14.59 14.22 6.62
C ASP A 198 13.53 14.58 5.58
N ASP A 199 13.01 15.80 5.69
CA ASP A 199 12.01 16.31 4.76
C ASP A 199 12.67 16.59 3.40
N ALA A 200 12.04 16.10 2.35
CA ALA A 200 12.51 16.34 0.98
C ALA A 200 12.33 17.80 0.53
N GLY A 201 11.69 18.63 1.34
CA GLY A 201 11.31 19.99 0.96
C GLY A 201 9.96 20.07 0.25
N GLY A 202 9.54 21.27 -0.05
CA GLY A 202 8.29 21.60 -0.72
C GLY A 202 8.45 21.92 -2.20
N VAL A 203 7.34 22.26 -2.80
CA VAL A 203 7.25 22.73 -4.19
C VAL A 203 7.16 24.25 -4.20
N GLU A 204 8.02 24.90 -4.97
CA GLU A 204 7.95 26.34 -5.19
C GLU A 204 7.00 26.69 -6.33
N ALA A 205 6.31 27.83 -6.21
CA ALA A 205 5.41 28.31 -7.25
C ALA A 205 6.16 28.59 -8.56
N ASN A 206 5.52 28.32 -9.68
CA ASN A 206 5.95 28.86 -10.96
C ASN A 206 5.86 30.40 -10.95
N ASP A 207 6.61 31.05 -11.83
CA ASP A 207 6.37 32.47 -12.13
C ASP A 207 4.96 32.64 -12.72
N LYS A 208 4.30 33.76 -12.42
CA LYS A 208 2.95 34.05 -12.93
C LYS A 208 2.87 34.06 -14.45
N SER A 209 3.97 34.34 -15.15
CA SER A 209 4.04 34.26 -16.61
C SER A 209 3.82 32.85 -17.16
N ALA A 210 3.99 31.81 -16.33
CA ALA A 210 3.71 30.42 -16.69
C ALA A 210 2.26 30.22 -17.20
N ARG A 211 1.30 31.01 -16.70
CA ARG A 211 -0.11 30.97 -17.20
C ARG A 211 -0.25 31.38 -18.65
N ASN A 212 0.72 32.15 -19.19
CA ASN A 212 0.74 32.59 -20.59
C ASN A 212 1.70 31.77 -21.45
N HIS A 213 2.43 30.81 -20.85
CA HIS A 213 3.36 29.95 -21.59
C HIS A 213 2.58 29.09 -22.60
N PRO A 214 3.02 29.01 -23.88
CA PRO A 214 2.26 28.32 -24.94
C PRO A 214 1.89 26.87 -24.60
N VAL A 215 2.78 26.14 -23.93
CA VAL A 215 2.54 24.74 -23.53
C VAL A 215 1.64 24.65 -22.29
N LEU A 216 1.81 25.54 -21.31
CA LEU A 216 1.09 25.43 -20.03
C LEU A 216 -0.33 26.02 -20.09
N LYS A 217 -0.55 27.06 -20.89
CA LYS A 217 -1.84 27.75 -20.96
C LYS A 217 -3.03 26.80 -21.16
N PRO A 218 -3.04 25.87 -22.13
CA PRO A 218 -4.13 24.92 -22.29
C PRO A 218 -4.21 23.91 -21.14
N MET A 219 -3.10 23.65 -20.43
CA MET A 219 -3.09 22.71 -19.30
C MET A 219 -3.79 23.27 -18.05
N PHE A 220 -3.85 24.59 -17.87
CA PHE A 220 -4.59 25.21 -16.77
C PHE A 220 -6.12 25.08 -16.93
N GLU A 221 -6.59 24.88 -18.17
CA GLU A 221 -8.00 24.62 -18.46
C GLU A 221 -8.37 23.14 -18.35
N HIS A 222 -7.36 22.27 -18.31
CA HIS A 222 -7.53 20.82 -18.19
C HIS A 222 -8.07 20.46 -16.82
N LYS A 223 -9.07 19.57 -16.79
CA LYS A 223 -9.65 19.05 -15.54
C LYS A 223 -9.29 17.59 -15.35
N VAL A 224 -8.89 17.23 -14.15
CA VAL A 224 -8.76 15.83 -13.76
C VAL A 224 -10.15 15.17 -13.91
N PRO A 225 -10.26 14.02 -14.58
CA PRO A 225 -11.54 13.37 -14.80
C PRO A 225 -12.19 12.97 -13.46
N GLU A 226 -13.51 12.93 -13.44
CA GLU A 226 -14.24 12.49 -12.24
C GLU A 226 -14.21 10.96 -12.09
N LYS A 227 -14.19 10.25 -13.19
CA LYS A 227 -14.24 8.79 -13.25
C LYS A 227 -13.38 8.29 -14.41
N ILE A 228 -12.79 7.12 -14.24
CA ILE A 228 -12.09 6.41 -15.32
C ILE A 228 -13.02 5.34 -15.88
N LYS A 229 -13.16 5.30 -17.20
CA LYS A 229 -14.05 4.35 -17.89
C LYS A 229 -13.66 2.91 -17.54
N GLY A 230 -14.64 2.13 -17.13
CA GLY A 230 -14.44 0.74 -16.67
C GLY A 230 -14.00 0.60 -15.21
N TRP A 231 -13.75 1.72 -14.50
CA TRP A 231 -13.25 1.75 -13.11
C TRP A 231 -14.12 2.62 -12.19
N SER A 232 -15.36 2.89 -12.61
CA SER A 232 -16.32 3.66 -11.84
C SER A 232 -16.96 2.80 -10.76
N LEU A 233 -17.19 3.38 -9.59
CA LEU A 233 -18.03 2.82 -8.54
C LEU A 233 -19.50 3.13 -8.83
N ASP A 234 -20.41 2.31 -8.32
CA ASP A 234 -21.82 2.71 -8.21
C ASP A 234 -21.98 3.86 -7.19
N ALA A 235 -23.15 4.48 -7.15
CA ALA A 235 -23.38 5.67 -6.34
C ALA A 235 -23.31 5.39 -4.83
N GLU A 236 -23.72 4.21 -4.40
CA GLU A 236 -23.69 3.81 -2.99
C GLU A 236 -22.26 3.53 -2.54
N ASP A 237 -21.51 2.74 -3.30
CA ASP A 237 -20.11 2.43 -3.00
C ASP A 237 -19.24 3.69 -3.05
N GLN A 238 -19.48 4.59 -4.01
CA GLN A 238 -18.78 5.88 -4.07
C GLN A 238 -19.03 6.71 -2.80
N LYS A 239 -20.28 6.86 -2.38
CA LYS A 239 -20.65 7.59 -1.16
C LYS A 239 -20.00 6.96 0.10
N ASN A 240 -19.99 5.63 0.16
CA ASN A 240 -19.34 4.90 1.25
C ASN A 240 -17.83 5.12 1.27
N MET A 241 -17.17 5.08 0.10
CA MET A 241 -15.72 5.32 0.01
C MET A 241 -15.35 6.76 0.32
N GLU A 242 -16.15 7.74 -0.08
CA GLU A 242 -15.96 9.16 0.29
C GLU A 242 -16.09 9.38 1.80
N HIS A 243 -17.06 8.74 2.43
CA HIS A 243 -17.26 8.78 3.88
C HIS A 243 -16.11 8.12 4.65
N LEU A 244 -15.76 6.88 4.29
CA LEU A 244 -14.78 6.07 5.02
C LEU A 244 -13.33 6.55 4.79
N TRP A 245 -13.03 7.02 3.59
CA TRP A 245 -11.67 7.32 3.16
C TRP A 245 -11.59 8.73 2.55
N PRO A 246 -11.66 9.77 3.38
CA PRO A 246 -11.46 11.15 2.91
C PRO A 246 -10.04 11.34 2.35
N VAL A 247 -9.87 12.34 1.47
CA VAL A 247 -8.60 12.63 0.79
C VAL A 247 -8.00 13.96 1.22
N GLY A 248 -6.73 14.18 0.90
CA GLY A 248 -5.97 15.39 1.23
C GLY A 248 -4.80 15.11 2.18
N GLU A 249 -3.72 15.87 2.05
CA GLU A 249 -2.51 15.69 2.88
C GLU A 249 -2.79 16.01 4.35
N GLY A 250 -3.56 17.05 4.65
CA GLY A 250 -3.98 17.37 6.01
C GLY A 250 -4.83 16.28 6.68
N VAL A 251 -5.59 15.51 5.88
CA VAL A 251 -6.31 14.33 6.37
C VAL A 251 -5.33 13.26 6.84
N CYS A 252 -4.27 12.99 6.08
CA CYS A 252 -3.26 12.00 6.46
C CYS A 252 -2.55 12.36 7.76
N GLU A 253 -2.19 13.62 7.93
CA GLU A 253 -1.58 14.12 9.17
C GLU A 253 -2.52 13.97 10.36
N GLU A 254 -3.81 14.30 10.20
CA GLU A 254 -4.79 14.15 11.28
C GLU A 254 -5.02 12.67 11.62
N VAL A 255 -5.04 11.75 10.64
CA VAL A 255 -5.11 10.30 10.88
C VAL A 255 -3.91 9.86 11.72
N MET A 256 -2.69 10.30 11.36
CA MET A 256 -1.49 10.02 12.15
C MET A 256 -1.55 10.66 13.53
N ARG A 257 -1.92 11.93 13.64
CA ARG A 257 -2.06 12.61 14.93
C ARG A 257 -3.00 11.84 15.88
N ARG A 258 -4.13 11.35 15.38
CA ARG A 258 -5.06 10.55 16.18
C ARG A 258 -4.45 9.23 16.62
N PHE A 259 -3.73 8.54 15.75
CA PHE A 259 -3.01 7.33 16.13
C PHE A 259 -1.96 7.59 17.22
N LEU A 260 -1.22 8.68 17.10
CA LEU A 260 -0.15 9.04 18.01
C LEU A 260 -0.64 9.57 19.35
N LYS A 261 -1.77 10.28 19.39
CA LYS A 261 -2.16 11.11 20.54
C LYS A 261 -3.51 10.75 21.16
N THR A 262 -4.34 9.89 20.55
CA THR A 262 -5.66 9.55 21.10
C THR A 262 -5.68 8.17 21.73
N LYS A 263 -6.56 7.98 22.71
CA LYS A 263 -6.76 6.72 23.43
C LYS A 263 -7.33 5.63 22.54
N VAL A 264 -7.02 4.38 22.89
CA VAL A 264 -7.74 3.21 22.37
C VAL A 264 -9.20 3.28 22.85
N ARG A 265 -10.11 2.91 21.98
CA ARG A 265 -11.56 2.82 22.26
C ARG A 265 -12.16 1.59 21.58
N LYS A 266 -13.42 1.27 21.86
CA LYS A 266 -14.14 0.29 21.06
C LYS A 266 -14.20 0.75 19.61
N GLN A 267 -14.06 -0.18 18.67
CA GLN A 267 -14.13 0.10 17.24
C GLN A 267 -15.53 0.60 16.89
N ALA A 268 -15.59 1.73 16.23
CA ALA A 268 -16.77 2.16 15.51
C ALA A 268 -16.69 1.59 14.09
N PHE A 269 -17.36 0.49 13.88
CA PHE A 269 -17.34 -0.20 12.58
C PHE A 269 -18.05 0.65 11.52
N PHE A 270 -17.53 0.61 10.30
CA PHE A 270 -18.03 1.40 9.18
C PHE A 270 -17.96 2.94 9.42
N GLU A 271 -16.93 3.37 10.13
CA GLU A 271 -16.64 4.77 10.40
C GLU A 271 -15.24 5.16 9.90
N PRO A 272 -15.04 6.43 9.49
CA PRO A 272 -13.74 6.88 9.03
C PRO A 272 -12.70 6.88 10.16
N PRO A 273 -11.40 6.83 9.84
CA PRO A 273 -10.33 7.02 10.82
C PRO A 273 -10.44 8.34 11.59
N LEU A 274 -11.17 9.31 11.04
CA LEU A 274 -11.41 10.64 11.61
C LEU A 274 -12.73 10.74 12.39
N HIS A 275 -13.23 9.63 12.95
CA HIS A 275 -14.47 9.64 13.74
C HIS A 275 -14.40 10.64 14.93
N PRO A 276 -15.44 11.43 15.17
CA PRO A 276 -15.41 12.53 16.17
C PRO A 276 -15.28 12.09 17.62
N GLY A 277 -15.54 10.82 17.96
CA GLY A 277 -15.47 10.29 19.33
C GLY A 277 -14.06 10.00 19.86
N ALA A 278 -13.00 10.43 19.17
CA ALA A 278 -11.62 10.28 19.65
C ALA A 278 -11.35 11.17 20.87
N GLN A 279 -10.69 10.64 21.89
CA GLN A 279 -10.27 11.35 23.09
C GLN A 279 -8.76 11.39 23.20
N ASP A 280 -8.20 12.54 23.55
CA ASP A 280 -6.76 12.68 23.70
C ASP A 280 -6.23 11.84 24.89
N ALA A 281 -5.08 11.23 24.68
CA ALA A 281 -4.32 10.52 25.70
C ALA A 281 -3.68 11.51 26.69
N LYS A 282 -3.63 11.16 27.97
CA LYS A 282 -2.93 11.96 28.98
C LYS A 282 -1.41 11.84 28.83
N ASP A 283 -0.93 10.63 28.56
CA ASP A 283 0.46 10.32 28.25
C ASP A 283 0.51 9.52 26.93
N PRO A 284 0.72 10.18 25.78
CA PRO A 284 0.70 9.52 24.49
C PRO A 284 1.64 8.32 24.35
N LYS A 285 2.73 8.24 25.13
CA LYS A 285 3.64 7.09 25.12
C LYS A 285 3.06 5.86 25.81
N LYS A 286 2.02 6.00 26.63
CA LYS A 286 1.46 4.92 27.46
C LYS A 286 0.03 4.58 27.12
N ASP A 287 -0.85 5.59 27.07
CA ASP A 287 -2.31 5.43 27.01
C ASP A 287 -2.93 5.91 25.69
N SER A 288 -2.11 6.12 24.66
CA SER A 288 -2.58 6.33 23.28
C SER A 288 -2.61 5.03 22.49
N LYS A 289 -3.20 5.07 21.28
CA LYS A 289 -3.21 3.92 20.36
C LYS A 289 -1.79 3.42 20.06
N ILE A 290 -0.82 4.31 19.82
CA ILE A 290 0.57 3.90 19.60
C ILE A 290 1.23 3.43 20.89
N GLY A 291 0.92 4.03 22.05
CA GLY A 291 1.44 3.60 23.35
C GLY A 291 1.05 2.15 23.66
N GLU A 292 -0.20 1.78 23.41
CA GLU A 292 -0.75 0.44 23.60
C GLU A 292 -0.57 -0.50 22.39
N TYR A 293 0.07 -0.04 21.31
CA TYR A 293 0.11 -0.76 20.04
C TYR A 293 0.69 -2.16 20.11
N ALA A 294 1.68 -2.39 20.95
CA ALA A 294 2.34 -3.70 21.09
C ALA A 294 1.34 -4.83 21.44
N THR A 295 0.34 -4.52 22.25
CA THR A 295 -0.70 -5.46 22.71
C THR A 295 -2.02 -5.28 21.97
N GLY A 296 -2.48 -4.03 21.82
CA GLY A 296 -3.79 -3.69 21.27
C GLY A 296 -3.95 -3.97 19.77
N ARG A 297 -2.86 -3.95 19.00
CA ARG A 297 -2.89 -4.11 17.53
C ARG A 297 -3.50 -5.42 17.02
N ASN A 298 -3.68 -6.41 17.87
CA ASN A 298 -4.25 -7.70 17.49
C ASN A 298 -5.76 -7.83 17.80
N ASN A 299 -6.33 -6.89 18.54
CA ASN A 299 -7.74 -6.89 18.89
C ASN A 299 -8.54 -6.12 17.83
N VAL A 300 -9.38 -6.83 17.09
CA VAL A 300 -10.17 -6.27 15.98
C VAL A 300 -11.41 -5.52 16.43
N SER A 301 -11.81 -5.67 17.70
CA SER A 301 -12.93 -4.94 18.31
C SER A 301 -12.52 -3.57 18.85
N LEU A 302 -11.22 -3.27 18.82
CA LEU A 302 -10.66 -2.01 19.30
C LEU A 302 -10.14 -1.16 18.14
N ASP A 303 -10.39 0.15 18.23
CA ASP A 303 -9.75 1.16 17.39
C ASP A 303 -8.32 1.42 17.92
N GLY A 304 -7.45 0.43 17.74
CA GLY A 304 -6.06 0.39 18.23
C GLY A 304 -5.00 0.50 17.14
N THR A 305 -5.39 0.68 15.86
CA THR A 305 -4.46 0.79 14.73
C THR A 305 -4.50 2.16 14.07
N SER A 306 -3.54 2.44 13.20
CA SER A 306 -3.40 3.76 12.56
C SER A 306 -4.39 4.01 11.42
N HIS A 307 -4.86 2.96 10.74
CA HIS A 307 -5.60 3.05 9.48
C HIS A 307 -4.88 3.84 8.36
N ILE A 308 -3.54 4.01 8.44
CA ILE A 308 -2.77 4.82 7.50
C ILE A 308 -2.38 4.08 6.21
N SER A 309 -2.56 2.76 6.15
CA SER A 309 -2.07 1.95 5.03
C SER A 309 -2.65 2.33 3.66
N PRO A 310 -3.92 2.73 3.46
CA PRO A 310 -4.41 3.22 2.18
C PRO A 310 -3.65 4.47 1.70
N TYR A 311 -3.39 5.39 2.61
CA TYR A 311 -2.68 6.64 2.33
C TYR A 311 -1.20 6.40 2.02
N LEU A 312 -0.53 5.49 2.74
CA LEU A 312 0.84 5.08 2.45
C LEU A 312 0.95 4.32 1.11
N ALA A 313 0.00 3.44 0.80
CA ALA A 313 0.01 2.65 -0.43
C ALA A 313 -0.19 3.50 -1.69
N ALA A 314 -1.00 4.56 -1.60
CA ALA A 314 -1.21 5.52 -2.68
C ALA A 314 -0.23 6.71 -2.62
N GLY A 315 0.60 6.78 -1.58
CA GLY A 315 1.62 7.81 -1.42
C GLY A 315 1.08 9.20 -1.09
N PHE A 316 -0.09 9.31 -0.43
CA PHE A 316 -0.63 10.58 0.07
C PHE A 316 0.18 11.13 1.24
N ILE A 317 0.90 10.25 1.93
CA ILE A 317 1.89 10.56 2.96
C ILE A 317 3.13 9.68 2.75
N SER A 318 4.31 10.21 2.98
CA SER A 318 5.55 9.45 2.85
C SER A 318 5.80 8.59 4.10
N PRO A 319 6.50 7.44 3.97
CA PRO A 319 6.92 6.67 5.14
C PRO A 319 7.92 7.42 6.01
N ARG A 320 8.71 8.35 5.45
CA ARG A 320 9.63 9.21 6.20
C ARG A 320 8.85 10.18 7.10
N HIS A 321 7.82 10.84 6.57
CA HIS A 321 6.96 11.75 7.34
C HIS A 321 6.27 11.02 8.50
N VAL A 322 5.75 9.82 8.26
CA VAL A 322 5.17 8.97 9.30
C VAL A 322 6.17 8.68 10.43
N LEU A 323 7.44 8.41 10.09
CA LEU A 323 8.49 8.18 11.09
C LEU A 323 8.90 9.48 11.81
N ARG A 324 8.96 10.63 11.12
CA ARG A 324 9.21 11.93 11.78
C ARG A 324 8.16 12.24 12.83
N LEU A 325 6.87 12.14 12.47
CA LEU A 325 5.76 12.33 13.41
C LEU A 325 5.84 11.35 14.60
N THR A 326 6.29 10.12 14.36
CA THR A 326 6.50 9.14 15.43
C THR A 326 7.69 9.52 16.33
N ALA A 327 8.78 10.02 15.74
CA ALA A 327 10.00 10.42 16.46
C ALA A 327 9.77 11.63 17.39
N GLU A 328 8.86 12.55 17.03
CA GLU A 328 8.47 13.69 17.87
C GLU A 328 8.04 13.24 19.27
N LEU A 329 7.32 12.11 19.39
CA LEU A 329 6.95 11.54 20.68
C LEU A 329 8.14 11.05 21.51
N SER A 330 9.33 10.86 20.91
CA SER A 330 10.52 10.28 21.53
C SER A 330 11.70 11.24 21.53
N ASN A 331 11.46 12.56 21.62
CA ASN A 331 12.50 13.58 21.57
C ASN A 331 13.35 13.47 20.28
N ASN A 332 12.69 13.29 19.15
CA ASN A 332 13.28 13.12 17.81
C ASN A 332 14.20 11.89 17.68
N LYS A 333 13.98 10.86 18.50
CA LYS A 333 14.66 9.57 18.39
C LYS A 333 13.67 8.51 17.89
N LEU A 334 14.17 7.53 17.14
CA LEU A 334 13.39 6.38 16.72
C LEU A 334 13.71 5.18 17.63
N PRO A 335 12.83 4.84 18.60
CA PRO A 335 13.00 3.62 19.37
C PRO A 335 12.75 2.42 18.47
N THR A 336 13.73 1.53 18.32
CA THR A 336 13.65 0.37 17.43
C THR A 336 13.68 -0.97 18.18
N ASP A 337 13.96 -0.95 19.49
CA ASP A 337 13.97 -2.16 20.32
C ASP A 337 12.55 -2.53 20.77
N LYS A 338 12.06 -3.66 20.24
CA LYS A 338 10.73 -4.22 20.57
C LYS A 338 10.73 -5.12 21.80
N SER A 339 11.89 -5.47 22.35
CA SER A 339 12.00 -6.43 23.46
C SER A 339 11.32 -5.95 24.74
N THR A 340 11.16 -4.64 24.90
CA THR A 340 10.51 -4.00 26.04
C THR A 340 8.98 -3.91 25.94
N GLY A 341 8.37 -4.45 24.89
CA GLY A 341 6.93 -4.26 24.63
C GLY A 341 6.55 -2.82 24.24
N ASN A 342 7.51 -2.02 23.80
CA ASN A 342 7.32 -0.63 23.41
C ASN A 342 6.43 -0.53 22.16
N GLY A 343 5.29 0.16 22.27
CA GLY A 343 4.34 0.35 21.18
C GLY A 343 4.94 1.11 19.99
N LEU A 344 5.74 2.16 20.26
CA LEU A 344 6.42 2.93 19.21
C LEU A 344 7.40 2.05 18.42
N ALA A 345 8.23 1.26 19.11
CA ALA A 345 9.17 0.36 18.45
C ALA A 345 8.46 -0.73 17.63
N THR A 346 7.33 -1.21 18.14
CA THR A 346 6.48 -2.16 17.41
C THR A 346 5.91 -1.51 16.14
N TRP A 347 5.40 -0.30 16.23
CA TRP A 347 4.88 0.46 15.09
C TRP A 347 5.97 0.72 14.02
N ILE A 348 7.14 1.22 14.43
CA ILE A 348 8.28 1.45 13.52
C ILE A 348 8.64 0.16 12.77
N SER A 349 8.56 -1.00 13.44
CA SER A 349 8.81 -2.27 12.77
C SER A 349 7.76 -2.64 11.73
N GLU A 350 6.50 -2.18 11.87
CA GLU A 350 5.48 -2.39 10.82
C GLU A 350 5.76 -1.52 9.57
N VAL A 351 6.23 -0.29 9.77
CA VAL A 351 6.71 0.55 8.66
C VAL A 351 7.93 -0.09 7.99
N ALA A 352 8.84 -0.66 8.77
CA ALA A 352 10.00 -1.38 8.24
C ALA A 352 9.61 -2.68 7.50
N TRP A 353 8.56 -3.40 7.90
CA TRP A 353 8.03 -4.54 7.13
C TRP A 353 7.59 -4.15 5.72
N ARG A 354 6.98 -2.97 5.57
CA ARG A 354 6.62 -2.43 4.26
C ARG A 354 7.87 -2.21 3.39
N ASP A 355 8.93 -1.60 3.94
CA ASP A 355 10.21 -1.44 3.24
C ASP A 355 10.83 -2.80 2.88
N PHE A 356 10.84 -3.76 3.82
CA PHE A 356 11.42 -5.08 3.60
C PHE A 356 10.79 -5.80 2.40
N TYR A 357 9.48 -5.77 2.25
CA TYR A 357 8.83 -6.39 1.09
C TYR A 357 9.17 -5.69 -0.23
N GLN A 358 9.41 -4.38 -0.23
CA GLN A 358 9.92 -3.67 -1.42
C GLN A 358 11.36 -4.09 -1.75
N HIS A 359 12.22 -4.26 -0.73
CA HIS A 359 13.57 -4.82 -0.93
C HIS A 359 13.52 -6.23 -1.52
N VAL A 360 12.57 -7.06 -1.08
CA VAL A 360 12.36 -8.41 -1.63
C VAL A 360 11.94 -8.35 -3.10
N LEU A 361 10.97 -7.51 -3.46
CA LEU A 361 10.53 -7.36 -4.86
C LEU A 361 11.67 -6.92 -5.78
N CYS A 362 12.45 -5.94 -5.35
CA CYS A 362 13.58 -5.42 -6.09
C CYS A 362 14.69 -6.47 -6.28
N ALA A 363 15.02 -7.23 -5.22
CA ALA A 363 16.09 -8.21 -5.24
C ALA A 363 15.73 -9.52 -5.98
N TRP A 364 14.45 -9.89 -5.96
CA TRP A 364 13.94 -11.12 -6.59
C TRP A 364 12.76 -10.83 -7.53
N PRO A 365 13.00 -10.29 -8.73
CA PRO A 365 11.95 -9.91 -9.69
C PRO A 365 10.92 -11.01 -9.99
N ARG A 366 11.32 -12.30 -9.88
CA ARG A 366 10.41 -13.44 -10.06
C ARG A 366 9.21 -13.41 -9.10
N VAL A 367 9.38 -12.80 -7.91
CA VAL A 367 8.30 -12.66 -6.92
C VAL A 367 7.22 -11.71 -7.44
N SER A 368 7.62 -10.59 -8.07
CA SER A 368 6.69 -9.69 -8.77
C SER A 368 5.97 -10.37 -9.94
N MET A 369 6.54 -11.45 -10.47
CA MET A 369 5.98 -12.23 -11.57
C MET A 369 5.11 -13.40 -11.09
N GLY A 370 4.66 -13.39 -9.84
CA GLY A 370 3.80 -14.41 -9.27
C GLY A 370 4.49 -15.74 -8.93
N ARG A 371 5.83 -15.80 -8.88
CA ARG A 371 6.50 -17.03 -8.46
C ARG A 371 6.75 -17.04 -6.94
N PRO A 372 6.72 -18.21 -6.30
CA PRO A 372 7.03 -18.31 -4.88
C PRO A 372 8.49 -17.86 -4.63
N PHE A 373 8.69 -17.18 -3.51
CA PHE A 373 10.04 -16.82 -3.07
C PHE A 373 10.88 -18.08 -2.80
N ASN A 374 10.31 -19.02 -2.05
CA ASN A 374 10.93 -20.30 -1.79
C ASN A 374 10.50 -21.34 -2.84
N LEU A 375 11.37 -21.56 -3.84
CA LEU A 375 11.11 -22.45 -4.96
C LEU A 375 10.87 -23.92 -4.56
N LYS A 376 11.27 -24.34 -3.34
CA LYS A 376 10.94 -25.66 -2.79
C LYS A 376 9.44 -25.94 -2.80
N TYR A 377 8.63 -24.91 -2.65
CA TYR A 377 7.16 -25.01 -2.59
C TYR A 377 6.47 -24.60 -3.91
N GLU A 378 7.22 -24.55 -5.02
CA GLU A 378 6.64 -24.21 -6.33
C GLU A 378 5.66 -25.28 -6.83
N ASN A 379 5.92 -26.54 -6.47
CA ASN A 379 5.14 -27.69 -6.92
C ASN A 379 4.06 -28.14 -5.92
N VAL A 380 3.75 -27.34 -4.92
CA VAL A 380 2.62 -27.65 -4.01
C VAL A 380 1.33 -27.75 -4.83
N VAL A 381 0.68 -28.93 -4.78
CA VAL A 381 -0.57 -29.16 -5.48
C VAL A 381 -1.72 -28.54 -4.67
N TRP A 382 -2.31 -27.48 -5.22
CA TRP A 382 -3.45 -26.80 -4.66
C TRP A 382 -4.77 -27.46 -5.06
N GLU A 383 -5.79 -27.34 -4.21
CA GLU A 383 -7.14 -27.80 -4.52
C GLU A 383 -7.83 -26.82 -5.49
N HIS A 384 -8.72 -27.37 -6.33
CA HIS A 384 -9.61 -26.60 -7.18
C HIS A 384 -11.05 -26.81 -6.68
N ASN A 385 -11.61 -25.82 -5.99
CA ASN A 385 -12.95 -25.87 -5.44
C ASN A 385 -13.59 -24.48 -5.50
N ASP A 386 -14.38 -24.25 -6.54
CA ASP A 386 -15.04 -22.97 -6.79
C ASP A 386 -16.10 -22.66 -5.72
N GLU A 387 -16.77 -23.67 -5.15
CA GLU A 387 -17.75 -23.48 -4.07
C GLU A 387 -17.08 -22.97 -2.80
N HIS A 388 -15.94 -23.55 -2.40
CA HIS A 388 -15.16 -23.08 -1.26
C HIS A 388 -14.59 -21.67 -1.50
N PHE A 389 -14.11 -21.40 -2.72
CA PHE A 389 -13.61 -20.07 -3.07
C PHE A 389 -14.73 -19.03 -3.02
N GLN A 390 -15.91 -19.34 -3.54
CA GLN A 390 -17.06 -18.44 -3.50
C GLN A 390 -17.55 -18.24 -2.07
N ALA A 391 -17.67 -19.31 -1.27
CA ALA A 391 -18.06 -19.22 0.13
C ALA A 391 -17.09 -18.33 0.94
N TRP A 392 -15.78 -18.42 0.68
CA TRP A 392 -14.79 -17.58 1.28
C TRP A 392 -14.95 -16.11 0.86
N LYS A 393 -15.12 -15.81 -0.42
CA LYS A 393 -15.36 -14.45 -0.93
C LYS A 393 -16.62 -13.81 -0.32
N ASP A 394 -17.68 -14.60 -0.14
CA ASP A 394 -18.97 -14.12 0.36
C ASP A 394 -19.05 -14.04 1.89
N GLY A 395 -18.01 -14.49 2.61
CA GLY A 395 -18.04 -14.57 4.06
C GLY A 395 -19.14 -15.53 4.55
N ARG A 396 -19.15 -16.75 4.01
CA ARG A 396 -20.09 -17.86 4.31
C ARG A 396 -19.35 -19.17 4.48
N THR A 397 -18.23 -19.14 5.17
CA THR A 397 -17.40 -20.33 5.42
C THR A 397 -17.86 -21.15 6.62
N GLY A 398 -18.70 -20.57 7.48
CA GLY A 398 -19.06 -21.17 8.77
C GLY A 398 -18.01 -20.97 9.86
N PHE A 399 -16.96 -20.17 9.59
CA PHE A 399 -15.99 -19.70 10.55
C PHE A 399 -16.25 -18.21 10.84
N PRO A 400 -16.93 -17.86 11.95
CA PRO A 400 -17.48 -16.51 12.16
C PRO A 400 -16.48 -15.37 12.00
N ILE A 401 -15.25 -15.52 12.50
CA ILE A 401 -14.20 -14.49 12.39
C ILE A 401 -13.75 -14.29 10.94
N VAL A 402 -13.69 -15.36 10.14
CA VAL A 402 -13.35 -15.30 8.71
C VAL A 402 -14.48 -14.62 7.95
N ASP A 403 -15.73 -15.02 8.22
CA ASP A 403 -16.89 -14.47 7.55
C ASP A 403 -17.06 -12.98 7.86
N ALA A 404 -16.87 -12.58 9.10
CA ALA A 404 -16.85 -11.19 9.52
C ALA A 404 -15.77 -10.38 8.77
N ALA A 405 -14.56 -10.92 8.68
CA ALA A 405 -13.44 -10.26 8.02
C ALA A 405 -13.66 -10.08 6.50
N MET A 406 -14.21 -11.10 5.81
CA MET A 406 -14.48 -11.02 4.39
C MET A 406 -15.62 -10.05 4.07
N ARG A 407 -16.66 -10.01 4.91
CA ARG A 407 -17.76 -9.03 4.79
C ARG A 407 -17.28 -7.60 5.05
N ALA A 408 -16.40 -7.40 6.05
CA ALA A 408 -15.77 -6.11 6.30
C ALA A 408 -14.93 -5.64 5.10
N LEU A 409 -14.12 -6.53 4.51
CA LEU A 409 -13.35 -6.23 3.29
C LEU A 409 -14.26 -5.75 2.16
N LYS A 410 -15.32 -6.49 1.90
CA LYS A 410 -16.28 -6.18 0.83
C LYS A 410 -17.00 -4.85 1.06
N ALA A 411 -17.27 -4.49 2.31
CA ALA A 411 -17.97 -3.25 2.65
C ALA A 411 -17.06 -2.02 2.67
N GLN A 412 -15.81 -2.15 3.14
CA GLN A 412 -14.93 -1.01 3.45
C GLN A 412 -13.74 -0.84 2.48
N GLY A 413 -13.46 -1.84 1.63
CA GLY A 413 -12.21 -1.87 0.86
C GLY A 413 -10.95 -1.99 1.74
N TYR A 414 -11.11 -2.41 2.99
CA TYR A 414 -10.04 -2.51 3.99
C TYR A 414 -10.26 -3.72 4.90
N MET A 415 -9.19 -4.32 5.36
CA MET A 415 -9.23 -5.40 6.35
C MET A 415 -8.11 -5.21 7.36
N HIS A 416 -8.44 -5.36 8.64
CA HIS A 416 -7.48 -5.34 9.73
C HIS A 416 -6.38 -6.41 9.55
N ASN A 417 -5.10 -6.08 9.82
CA ASN A 417 -3.98 -6.99 9.56
C ASN A 417 -4.16 -8.39 10.19
N ARG A 418 -4.65 -8.47 11.42
CA ARG A 418 -4.89 -9.78 12.07
C ARG A 418 -5.89 -10.63 11.29
N CYS A 419 -6.94 -10.02 10.77
CA CYS A 419 -7.94 -10.70 9.93
C CYS A 419 -7.32 -11.20 8.62
N ARG A 420 -6.45 -10.41 7.96
CA ARG A 420 -5.75 -10.85 6.74
C ARG A 420 -4.99 -12.16 6.97
N MET A 421 -4.28 -12.27 8.08
CA MET A 421 -3.57 -13.51 8.44
C MET A 421 -4.52 -14.68 8.66
N ILE A 422 -5.66 -14.46 9.34
CA ILE A 422 -6.64 -15.51 9.66
C ILE A 422 -7.29 -16.02 8.37
N VAL A 423 -7.81 -15.13 7.52
CA VAL A 423 -8.52 -15.54 6.31
C VAL A 423 -7.59 -16.17 5.27
N ALA A 424 -6.33 -15.68 5.17
CA ALA A 424 -5.34 -16.28 4.28
C ALA A 424 -4.87 -17.66 4.77
N MET A 425 -4.77 -17.87 6.10
CA MET A 425 -4.46 -19.18 6.68
C MET A 425 -5.58 -20.21 6.47
N LEU A 426 -6.87 -19.81 6.61
CA LEU A 426 -7.96 -20.69 6.23
C LEU A 426 -7.84 -21.09 4.76
N PHE A 427 -7.69 -20.08 3.88
CA PHE A 427 -7.62 -20.24 2.43
C PHE A 427 -6.51 -21.20 1.99
N THR A 428 -5.28 -20.93 2.41
CA THR A 428 -4.08 -21.65 1.93
C THR A 428 -3.80 -22.96 2.65
N LYS A 429 -4.24 -23.09 3.92
CA LYS A 429 -3.90 -24.28 4.75
C LYS A 429 -5.07 -25.22 4.96
N GLN A 430 -6.29 -24.70 5.20
CA GLN A 430 -7.42 -25.58 5.45
C GLN A 430 -8.21 -25.85 4.18
N LEU A 431 -8.46 -24.84 3.33
CA LEU A 431 -9.09 -25.05 2.03
C LEU A 431 -8.08 -25.57 0.99
N MET A 432 -6.77 -25.37 1.21
CA MET A 432 -5.70 -25.70 0.27
C MET A 432 -5.91 -25.07 -1.12
N LEU A 433 -6.57 -23.91 -1.19
CA LEU A 433 -6.73 -23.16 -2.44
C LEU A 433 -5.43 -22.40 -2.77
N ASP A 434 -5.19 -22.23 -4.07
CA ASP A 434 -4.01 -21.54 -4.57
C ASP A 434 -3.96 -20.10 -4.05
N TRP A 435 -2.89 -19.76 -3.36
CA TRP A 435 -2.70 -18.44 -2.76
C TRP A 435 -2.77 -17.28 -3.77
N HIS A 436 -2.47 -17.52 -5.05
CA HIS A 436 -2.60 -16.52 -6.11
C HIS A 436 -4.04 -16.05 -6.31
N LEU A 437 -5.03 -16.94 -6.14
CA LEU A 437 -6.44 -16.56 -6.24
C LEU A 437 -6.85 -15.61 -5.11
N GLY A 438 -6.36 -15.87 -3.91
CA GLY A 438 -6.61 -15.00 -2.76
C GLY A 438 -5.85 -13.66 -2.87
N GLU A 439 -4.59 -13.68 -3.29
CA GLU A 439 -3.78 -12.48 -3.55
C GLU A 439 -4.47 -11.56 -4.56
N ARG A 440 -4.91 -12.10 -5.69
CA ARG A 440 -5.66 -11.38 -6.73
C ARG A 440 -6.94 -10.76 -6.18
N TYR A 441 -7.76 -11.57 -5.51
CA TYR A 441 -9.00 -11.08 -4.92
C TYR A 441 -8.77 -9.93 -3.94
N PHE A 442 -7.68 -9.97 -3.16
CA PHE A 442 -7.31 -8.87 -2.28
C PHE A 442 -6.92 -7.62 -3.06
N MET A 443 -6.15 -7.74 -4.14
CA MET A 443 -5.82 -6.60 -5.00
C MET A 443 -7.07 -5.96 -5.61
N GLU A 444 -8.08 -6.76 -5.98
CA GLU A 444 -9.37 -6.31 -6.51
C GLU A 444 -10.25 -5.59 -5.48
N GLN A 445 -10.08 -5.87 -4.19
CA GLN A 445 -10.93 -5.32 -3.14
C GLN A 445 -10.27 -4.18 -2.33
N LEU A 446 -8.97 -4.24 -2.10
CA LEU A 446 -8.27 -3.37 -1.16
C LEU A 446 -7.93 -1.99 -1.74
N LEU A 447 -8.17 -0.93 -0.95
CA LEU A 447 -7.61 0.40 -1.21
C LEU A 447 -6.10 0.42 -1.01
N ASP A 448 -5.60 -0.31 -0.03
CA ASP A 448 -4.17 -0.40 0.28
C ASP A 448 -3.44 -1.54 -0.46
N GLY A 449 -4.02 -2.05 -1.55
CA GLY A 449 -3.46 -3.11 -2.37
C GLY A 449 -2.08 -2.74 -2.96
N ASP A 450 -1.01 -2.93 -2.19
CA ASP A 450 0.38 -2.83 -2.63
C ASP A 450 0.93 -4.23 -2.92
N LEU A 451 1.55 -4.42 -4.09
CA LEU A 451 2.03 -5.75 -4.49
C LEU A 451 3.02 -6.33 -3.48
N GLY A 452 3.98 -5.53 -3.00
CA GLY A 452 4.98 -6.01 -2.05
C GLY A 452 4.38 -6.54 -0.75
N ALA A 453 3.52 -5.75 -0.12
CA ALA A 453 2.90 -6.13 1.15
C ALA A 453 1.84 -7.23 0.96
N ASN A 454 1.03 -7.18 -0.10
CA ASN A 454 0.00 -8.18 -0.39
C ASN A 454 0.61 -9.55 -0.73
N ASN A 455 1.52 -9.59 -1.70
CA ASN A 455 2.24 -10.80 -2.09
C ASN A 455 3.02 -11.40 -0.90
N GLY A 456 3.77 -10.55 -0.18
CA GLY A 456 4.52 -10.98 1.00
C GLY A 456 3.63 -11.60 2.08
N GLY A 457 2.48 -11.00 2.36
CA GLY A 457 1.51 -11.50 3.34
C GLY A 457 0.85 -12.82 2.93
N TRP A 458 0.47 -12.96 1.65
CA TRP A 458 -0.09 -14.20 1.11
C TRP A 458 0.92 -15.34 1.11
N GLN A 459 2.14 -15.10 0.63
CA GLN A 459 3.20 -16.09 0.64
C GLN A 459 3.66 -16.44 2.07
N TRP A 460 3.61 -15.48 3.00
CA TRP A 460 3.85 -15.76 4.43
C TRP A 460 2.84 -16.78 4.98
N SER A 461 1.56 -16.60 4.69
CA SER A 461 0.48 -17.50 5.10
C SER A 461 0.57 -18.87 4.40
N ALA A 462 0.88 -18.88 3.11
CA ALA A 462 1.07 -20.07 2.30
C ALA A 462 2.37 -20.83 2.62
N SER A 463 3.30 -20.28 3.41
CA SER A 463 4.64 -20.82 3.69
C SER A 463 5.56 -20.89 2.49
N THR A 464 5.26 -20.14 1.42
CA THR A 464 6.04 -20.10 0.17
C THR A 464 6.95 -18.87 0.10
N GLY A 465 6.83 -17.95 1.05
CA GLY A 465 7.40 -16.61 1.02
C GLY A 465 8.79 -16.46 1.60
N CYS A 466 9.17 -15.19 1.69
CA CYS A 466 10.33 -14.73 2.42
C CYS A 466 9.98 -14.65 3.91
N ASP A 467 10.80 -15.28 4.77
CA ASP A 467 10.57 -15.36 6.22
C ASP A 467 9.15 -15.84 6.60
N PRO A 468 8.64 -16.94 6.03
CA PRO A 468 7.24 -17.30 6.14
C PRO A 468 6.94 -18.02 7.43
N GLN A 469 5.63 -18.19 7.73
CA GLN A 469 5.22 -19.17 8.74
C GLN A 469 5.69 -20.57 8.34
N PRO A 470 6.22 -21.35 9.29
CA PRO A 470 6.52 -22.76 9.05
C PRO A 470 5.27 -23.50 8.54
N TYR A 471 5.42 -24.37 7.55
CA TYR A 471 4.29 -25.06 6.89
C TYR A 471 3.39 -25.82 7.90
N PHE A 472 3.96 -26.31 8.99
CA PHE A 472 3.21 -27.06 10.02
C PHE A 472 2.42 -26.17 11.00
N ARG A 473 2.63 -24.83 10.96
CA ARG A 473 1.86 -23.90 11.79
C ARG A 473 0.57 -23.52 11.08
N ILE A 474 -0.49 -24.23 11.41
CA ILE A 474 -1.83 -24.03 10.86
C ILE A 474 -2.72 -23.45 11.95
N PHE A 475 -3.36 -22.32 11.67
CA PHE A 475 -4.22 -21.64 12.64
C PHE A 475 -5.49 -22.46 12.91
N ASN A 476 -5.85 -22.57 14.19
CA ASN A 476 -7.21 -22.95 14.58
C ASN A 476 -8.07 -21.69 14.60
N MET A 477 -9.13 -21.66 13.80
CA MET A 477 -9.93 -20.45 13.56
C MET A 477 -10.66 -19.98 14.82
N THR A 478 -11.20 -20.89 15.62
CA THR A 478 -11.85 -20.59 16.91
C THR A 478 -10.89 -19.93 17.88
N SER A 479 -9.69 -20.51 18.07
CA SER A 479 -8.68 -19.94 18.94
C SER A 479 -8.16 -18.57 18.47
N GLN A 480 -8.07 -18.35 17.15
CA GLN A 480 -7.74 -17.02 16.62
C GLN A 480 -8.88 -16.03 16.86
N SER A 481 -10.12 -16.47 16.70
CA SER A 481 -11.32 -15.67 16.96
C SER A 481 -11.37 -15.18 18.41
N GLU A 482 -11.26 -16.10 19.37
CA GLU A 482 -11.24 -15.79 20.81
C GLU A 482 -10.16 -14.80 21.20
N LYS A 483 -8.98 -14.89 20.58
CA LYS A 483 -7.84 -13.99 20.86
C LYS A 483 -7.98 -12.61 20.24
N SER A 484 -8.58 -12.51 19.05
CA SER A 484 -8.63 -11.26 18.30
C SER A 484 -9.95 -10.51 18.46
N ASP A 485 -11.03 -11.17 18.84
CA ASP A 485 -12.35 -10.60 19.14
C ASP A 485 -12.93 -11.22 20.42
N PRO A 486 -12.31 -11.02 21.60
CA PRO A 486 -12.67 -11.77 22.81
C PRO A 486 -14.15 -11.71 23.19
N ASP A 487 -14.76 -10.54 22.99
CA ASP A 487 -16.16 -10.29 23.31
C ASP A 487 -17.11 -10.64 22.14
N GLY A 488 -16.58 -10.92 20.95
CA GLY A 488 -17.38 -11.20 19.74
C GLY A 488 -18.05 -9.97 19.13
N ASP A 489 -17.61 -8.76 19.45
CA ASP A 489 -18.23 -7.51 19.00
C ASP A 489 -18.05 -7.32 17.48
N TYR A 490 -16.86 -7.66 16.96
CA TYR A 490 -16.57 -7.62 15.53
C TYR A 490 -17.44 -8.61 14.76
N ILE A 491 -17.56 -9.84 15.25
CA ILE A 491 -18.41 -10.86 14.64
C ILE A 491 -19.87 -10.43 14.66
N ARG A 492 -20.39 -9.92 15.81
CA ARG A 492 -21.80 -9.48 15.89
C ARG A 492 -22.16 -8.39 14.91
N TYR A 493 -21.21 -7.50 14.63
CA TYR A 493 -21.44 -6.41 13.69
C TYR A 493 -21.48 -6.92 12.24
N TRP A 494 -20.47 -7.68 11.84
CA TRP A 494 -20.32 -8.11 10.44
C TRP A 494 -21.09 -9.38 10.08
N VAL A 495 -21.50 -10.17 11.08
CA VAL A 495 -22.32 -11.38 10.93
C VAL A 495 -23.56 -11.24 11.83
N PRO A 496 -24.51 -10.37 11.45
CA PRO A 496 -25.66 -10.03 12.28
C PRO A 496 -26.55 -11.23 12.59
N GLU A 497 -26.48 -12.30 11.81
CA GLU A 497 -27.15 -13.58 12.06
C GLU A 497 -26.75 -14.19 13.41
N LEU A 498 -25.52 -13.91 13.86
CA LEU A 498 -24.96 -14.43 15.13
C LEU A 498 -25.10 -13.48 16.31
N LYS A 499 -25.77 -12.33 16.15
CA LYS A 499 -25.83 -11.27 17.17
C LYS A 499 -26.38 -11.72 18.53
N SER A 500 -27.23 -12.74 18.56
CA SER A 500 -27.81 -13.28 19.79
C SER A 500 -26.85 -14.18 20.57
N LEU A 501 -25.77 -14.67 19.95
CA LEU A 501 -24.84 -15.60 20.57
C LEU A 501 -23.89 -14.87 21.52
N LYS A 502 -23.51 -15.56 22.60
CA LYS A 502 -22.60 -15.05 23.65
C LYS A 502 -21.50 -16.05 23.97
N GLY A 503 -20.41 -15.54 24.55
CA GLY A 503 -19.28 -16.35 24.99
C GLY A 503 -18.69 -17.17 23.83
N LYS A 504 -18.34 -18.44 24.10
CA LYS A 504 -17.69 -19.30 23.10
C LYS A 504 -18.57 -19.61 21.88
N ALA A 505 -19.90 -19.61 22.03
CA ALA A 505 -20.82 -19.96 20.96
C ALA A 505 -20.75 -18.98 19.77
N ILE A 506 -20.33 -17.72 19.97
CA ILE A 506 -20.18 -16.78 18.86
C ILE A 506 -18.94 -17.06 18.02
N HIS A 507 -17.91 -17.68 18.60
CA HIS A 507 -16.67 -18.01 17.89
C HIS A 507 -16.76 -19.35 17.15
N GLU A 508 -17.60 -20.28 17.65
CA GLU A 508 -17.80 -21.62 17.06
C GLU A 508 -19.22 -22.11 17.36
N PRO A 509 -20.23 -21.63 16.63
CA PRO A 509 -21.63 -22.05 16.84
C PRO A 509 -21.81 -23.57 16.74
N SER A 510 -21.11 -24.22 15.81
CA SER A 510 -21.20 -25.66 15.55
C SER A 510 -20.71 -26.55 16.71
N ALA A 511 -19.97 -26.01 17.67
CA ALA A 511 -19.55 -26.76 18.86
C ALA A 511 -20.68 -26.93 19.89
N SER A 512 -21.71 -26.09 19.86
CA SER A 512 -22.78 -26.07 20.88
C SER A 512 -24.18 -26.08 20.33
N MET A 513 -24.37 -25.98 19.01
CA MET A 513 -25.65 -25.92 18.33
C MET A 513 -25.73 -26.99 17.24
N SER A 514 -26.92 -27.55 17.03
CA SER A 514 -27.19 -28.41 15.89
C SER A 514 -27.24 -27.65 14.57
N GLU A 515 -27.03 -28.34 13.46
CA GLU A 515 -27.16 -27.77 12.12
C GLU A 515 -28.48 -27.04 11.92
N LYS A 516 -29.60 -27.66 12.35
CA LYS A 516 -30.95 -27.08 12.26
C LYS A 516 -31.05 -25.73 13.00
N GLU A 517 -30.43 -25.61 14.15
CA GLU A 517 -30.43 -24.37 14.93
C GLU A 517 -29.56 -23.27 14.25
N ILE A 518 -28.40 -23.63 13.70
CA ILE A 518 -27.52 -22.72 12.97
C ILE A 518 -28.22 -22.19 11.72
N LEU A 519 -28.83 -23.08 10.94
CA LEU A 519 -29.60 -22.71 9.75
C LEU A 519 -30.81 -21.83 10.09
N LYS A 520 -31.45 -22.04 11.24
CA LYS A 520 -32.56 -21.19 11.72
C LYS A 520 -32.08 -19.74 12.06
N LEU A 521 -30.83 -19.56 12.45
CA LEU A 521 -30.26 -18.23 12.61
C LEU A 521 -29.99 -17.52 11.26
N GLY A 522 -30.06 -18.24 10.14
CA GLY A 522 -29.66 -17.75 8.81
C GLY A 522 -28.17 -17.91 8.55
N TYR A 523 -27.45 -18.62 9.41
CA TYR A 523 -26.00 -18.85 9.28
C TYR A 523 -25.73 -20.25 8.66
N VAL A 524 -24.45 -20.56 8.41
CA VAL A 524 -24.03 -21.79 7.73
C VAL A 524 -23.13 -22.65 8.63
N MET A 525 -23.11 -23.98 8.35
CA MET A 525 -22.14 -24.89 8.96
C MET A 525 -20.73 -24.65 8.43
N PRO A 526 -19.68 -24.98 9.18
CA PRO A 526 -18.31 -24.93 8.68
C PRO A 526 -18.15 -25.80 7.42
N ILE A 527 -17.63 -25.20 6.34
CA ILE A 527 -17.46 -25.88 5.03
C ILE A 527 -16.38 -26.97 5.07
N VAL A 528 -15.53 -26.97 6.08
CA VAL A 528 -14.49 -27.99 6.30
C VAL A 528 -14.29 -28.27 7.79
N ASP A 529 -13.83 -29.48 8.10
CA ASP A 529 -13.39 -29.88 9.45
C ASP A 529 -11.90 -29.56 9.65
N HIS A 530 -11.57 -28.87 10.74
CA HIS A 530 -10.20 -28.44 11.04
C HIS A 530 -9.21 -29.60 11.19
N ALA A 531 -9.59 -30.70 11.86
CA ALA A 531 -8.67 -31.81 12.13
C ALA A 531 -8.29 -32.55 10.84
N THR A 532 -9.30 -32.79 9.98
CA THR A 532 -9.14 -33.45 8.69
C THR A 532 -8.29 -32.61 7.74
N THR A 533 -8.62 -31.32 7.60
CA THR A 533 -7.91 -30.42 6.67
C THR A 533 -6.49 -30.14 7.12
N ARG A 534 -6.25 -30.07 8.43
CA ARG A 534 -4.89 -29.95 8.99
C ARG A 534 -4.01 -31.14 8.62
N LYS A 535 -4.52 -32.38 8.73
CA LYS A 535 -3.79 -33.60 8.32
C LYS A 535 -3.46 -33.55 6.82
N ARG A 536 -4.45 -33.21 5.98
CA ARG A 536 -4.27 -33.07 4.53
C ARG A 536 -3.17 -32.05 4.18
N ALA A 537 -3.23 -30.86 4.75
CA ALA A 537 -2.23 -29.82 4.50
C ALA A 537 -0.81 -30.28 4.89
N LEU A 538 -0.64 -30.90 6.07
CA LEU A 538 0.65 -31.40 6.52
C LEU A 538 1.22 -32.50 5.59
N ALA A 539 0.39 -33.38 5.04
CA ALA A 539 0.80 -34.38 4.07
C ALA A 539 1.27 -33.70 2.78
N ARG A 540 0.43 -32.82 2.20
CA ARG A 540 0.68 -32.13 0.93
C ARG A 540 1.98 -31.30 0.91
N TYR A 541 2.32 -30.64 2.02
CA TYR A 541 3.57 -29.86 2.12
C TYR A 541 4.82 -30.72 2.35
N LYS A 542 4.67 -32.02 2.63
CA LYS A 542 5.80 -32.97 2.77
C LYS A 542 6.14 -33.67 1.44
N GLU A 543 5.15 -33.84 0.58
CA GLU A 543 5.31 -34.34 -0.79
C GLU A 543 6.16 -33.37 -1.65
#